data_22097aa829d4f73501bea281e3cbc4cb
#
_entry.id   22097aa829d4f73501bea281e3cbc4cb
#
_cell.length_a   1.000
_cell.length_b   1.000
_cell.length_c   1.000
_cell.angle_alpha   90.00
_cell.angle_beta   90.00
_cell.angle_gamma   90.00
#
_symmetry.space_group_name_H-M   'P 1'
#
loop_
_entity.id
_entity.type
_entity.pdbx_description
1 polymer ?
#
loop_
_entity_poly.entity_id
_entity_poly.type
_entity_poly.pdbx_seq_one_letter_code
_entity_poly.pdbx_strand_id
1 'polypeptide(L)'
;AQFRRQRQMCIRDRSNIRAFIGPCIRKNSYEVSQEFINGMKLKDKGLWTKKDDKYYFDLPKLAKRKLNGLGISKIVDSKIDTFKNIKYFSYRRSIHLKYRDYGRNLSLVSII
;
A
#
# COMPACT_ATOMS: atom_id res chain seq x y z
N ALA A 1 -29.03 10.18 -4.89
CA ALA A 1 -28.74 10.92 -6.12
C ALA A 1 -27.30 11.42 -6.15
N GLN A 2 -26.75 11.96 -5.09
CA GLN A 2 -25.37 12.44 -5.04
C GLN A 2 -24.35 11.29 -5.18
N PHE A 3 -24.60 10.15 -4.53
CA PHE A 3 -23.71 8.99 -4.60
C PHE A 3 -23.65 8.40 -6.02
N ARG A 4 -24.77 8.41 -6.72
CA ARG A 4 -24.85 7.93 -8.10
C ARG A 4 -24.10 8.86 -9.06
N ARG A 5 -24.18 10.17 -8.84
CA ARG A 5 -23.45 11.18 -9.59
C ARG A 5 -21.95 11.06 -9.39
N GLN A 6 -21.51 10.90 -8.16
CA GLN A 6 -20.10 10.70 -7.83
C GLN A 6 -19.54 9.42 -8.46
N ARG A 7 -20.31 8.32 -8.45
CA ARG A 7 -19.94 7.09 -9.12
C ARG A 7 -19.77 7.28 -10.63
N GLN A 8 -20.70 7.98 -11.28
CA GLN A 8 -20.63 8.21 -12.72
C GLN A 8 -19.45 9.12 -13.08
N MET A 9 -19.18 10.15 -12.30
CA MET A 9 -18.00 11.00 -12.49
C MET A 9 -16.72 10.20 -12.34
N CYS A 10 -16.59 9.40 -11.31
CA CYS A 10 -15.40 8.55 -11.08
C CYS A 10 -15.20 7.54 -12.23
N ILE A 11 -16.27 6.98 -12.77
CA ILE A 11 -16.20 6.05 -13.90
C ILE A 11 -15.77 6.75 -15.19
N ARG A 12 -16.33 7.93 -15.47
CA ARG A 12 -16.01 8.70 -16.67
C ARG A 12 -14.57 9.19 -16.69
N ASP A 13 -14.06 9.60 -15.53
CA ASP A 13 -12.78 10.27 -15.42
C ASP A 13 -11.64 9.37 -14.94
N ARG A 14 -11.84 8.04 -14.89
CA ARG A 14 -10.81 7.09 -14.43
C ARG A 14 -9.51 7.20 -15.22
N SER A 15 -9.59 7.44 -16.51
CA SER A 15 -8.40 7.63 -17.35
C SER A 15 -7.63 8.90 -17.02
N ASN A 16 -8.30 9.89 -16.41
CA ASN A 16 -7.69 11.15 -15.99
C ASN A 16 -7.25 11.15 -14.53
N ILE A 17 -7.60 10.12 -13.78
CA ILE A 17 -7.18 10.00 -12.39
C ILE A 17 -5.72 9.56 -12.33
N ARG A 18 -4.95 10.29 -11.54
CA ARG A 18 -3.57 9.94 -11.21
C ARG A 18 -3.53 9.50 -9.75
N ALA A 19 -2.95 8.34 -9.50
CA ALA A 19 -2.76 7.84 -8.15
C ALA A 19 -1.31 8.07 -7.72
N PHE A 20 -1.13 8.35 -6.43
CA PHE A 20 0.18 8.49 -5.85
C PHE A 20 0.27 7.57 -4.62
N ILE A 21 1.26 6.68 -4.62
CA ILE A 21 1.54 5.82 -3.47
C ILE A 21 2.58 6.52 -2.61
N GLY A 22 2.15 7.02 -1.46
CA GLY A 22 3.01 7.70 -0.51
C GLY A 22 3.95 6.75 0.22
N PRO A 23 4.71 7.29 1.20
CA PRO A 23 5.58 6.45 2.02
C PRO A 23 4.80 5.36 2.74
N CYS A 24 5.29 4.12 2.63
CA CYS A 24 4.70 2.95 3.29
C CYS A 24 5.76 1.88 3.48
N ILE A 25 5.44 0.84 4.23
CA ILE A 25 6.37 -0.28 4.37
C ILE A 25 6.51 -1.01 3.04
N ARG A 26 7.74 -1.34 2.67
CA ARG A 26 8.06 -2.00 1.38
C ARG A 26 8.29 -3.50 1.58
N LYS A 27 8.29 -4.24 0.49
CA LYS A 27 8.44 -5.70 0.50
C LYS A 27 9.64 -6.16 1.33
N ASN A 28 10.79 -5.56 1.13
CA ASN A 28 12.02 -5.97 1.81
C ASN A 28 12.00 -5.76 3.32
N SER A 29 11.05 -4.98 3.82
CA SER A 29 10.88 -4.69 5.25
C SER A 29 9.60 -5.29 5.83
N TYR A 30 8.72 -5.84 5.00
CA TYR A 30 7.42 -6.32 5.43
C TYR A 30 7.41 -7.85 5.51
N GLU A 31 7.99 -8.36 6.59
CA GLU A 31 7.93 -9.77 6.92
C GLU A 31 6.54 -10.12 7.45
N VAL A 32 5.96 -11.19 6.93
CA VAL A 32 4.62 -11.67 7.31
C VAL A 32 4.70 -13.15 7.68
N SER A 33 3.72 -13.63 8.45
CA SER A 33 3.65 -15.03 8.86
C SER A 33 3.22 -15.94 7.71
N GLN A 34 3.50 -17.23 7.85
CA GLN A 34 2.99 -18.24 6.92
C GLN A 34 1.47 -18.26 6.91
N GLU A 35 0.83 -18.04 8.06
CA GLU A 35 -0.62 -17.99 8.17
C GLU A 35 -1.21 -16.86 7.32
N PHE A 36 -0.54 -15.71 7.30
CA PHE A 36 -0.92 -14.58 6.44
C PHE A 36 -0.90 -14.99 4.97
N ILE A 37 0.15 -15.71 4.55
CA ILE A 37 0.29 -16.18 3.16
C ILE A 37 -0.76 -17.24 2.82
N ASN A 38 -1.04 -18.15 3.75
CA ASN A 38 -2.04 -19.21 3.55
C ASN A 38 -3.46 -18.65 3.37
N GLY A 39 -3.73 -17.47 3.94
CA GLY A 39 -5.01 -16.79 3.77
C GLY A 39 -5.16 -16.07 2.44
N MET A 40 -4.12 -16.06 1.60
CA MET A 40 -4.17 -15.38 0.31
C MET A 40 -4.92 -16.18 -0.75
N LYS A 41 -5.66 -15.47 -1.60
CA LYS A 41 -6.37 -16.06 -2.73
C LYS A 41 -5.42 -16.22 -3.93
N LEU A 42 -5.78 -17.07 -4.88
CA LEU A 42 -4.98 -17.27 -6.10
C LEU A 42 -4.73 -15.97 -6.87
N LYS A 43 -5.68 -15.04 -6.85
CA LYS A 43 -5.54 -13.73 -7.50
C LYS A 43 -4.45 -12.86 -6.89
N ASP A 44 -4.03 -13.17 -5.67
CA ASP A 44 -2.99 -12.43 -4.96
C ASP A 44 -1.59 -13.04 -5.19
N LYS A 45 -1.51 -14.01 -6.09
CA LYS A 45 -0.24 -14.66 -6.46
C LYS A 45 0.75 -13.63 -7.01
N GLY A 46 2.00 -13.75 -6.57
CA GLY A 46 3.05 -12.83 -6.99
C GLY A 46 3.20 -11.60 -6.11
N LEU A 47 2.35 -11.44 -5.08
CA LEU A 47 2.45 -10.33 -4.13
C LEU A 47 3.39 -10.61 -2.97
N TRP A 48 3.92 -11.80 -2.88
CA TRP A 48 4.81 -12.19 -1.80
C TRP A 48 5.97 -13.03 -2.32
N THR A 49 7.06 -13.04 -1.56
CA THR A 49 8.22 -13.88 -1.84
C THR A 49 8.68 -14.58 -0.57
N LYS A 50 9.30 -15.73 -0.75
CA LYS A 50 9.94 -16.47 0.35
C LYS A 50 11.46 -16.32 0.22
N LYS A 51 12.13 -15.91 1.30
CA LYS A 51 13.57 -15.76 1.34
C LYS A 51 14.07 -16.16 2.74
N ASP A 52 15.02 -17.09 2.81
CA ASP A 52 15.61 -17.57 4.07
C ASP A 52 14.54 -18.03 5.08
N ASP A 53 13.55 -18.81 4.63
CA ASP A 53 12.41 -19.31 5.39
C ASP A 53 11.48 -18.23 5.95
N LYS A 54 11.61 -17.00 5.46
CA LYS A 54 10.76 -15.87 5.81
C LYS A 54 9.93 -15.44 4.61
N TYR A 55 8.73 -14.95 4.88
CA TYR A 55 7.83 -14.45 3.85
C TYR A 55 7.79 -12.93 3.89
N TYR A 56 7.86 -12.32 2.71
CA TYR A 56 7.81 -10.88 2.54
C TYR A 56 6.67 -10.51 1.60
N PHE A 57 5.84 -9.58 2.02
CA PHE A 57 4.65 -9.17 1.28
C PHE A 57 4.86 -7.79 0.64
N ASP A 58 4.46 -7.67 -0.63
CA ASP A 58 4.59 -6.44 -1.41
C ASP A 58 3.29 -5.63 -1.35
N LEU A 59 3.14 -4.81 -0.33
CA LEU A 59 1.96 -3.98 -0.13
C LEU A 59 1.76 -2.95 -1.24
N PRO A 60 2.79 -2.21 -1.69
CA PRO A 60 2.63 -1.28 -2.82
C PRO A 60 2.14 -1.96 -4.10
N LYS A 61 2.62 -3.16 -4.38
CA LYS A 61 2.19 -3.92 -5.57
C LYS A 61 0.72 -4.30 -5.48
N LEU A 62 0.23 -4.67 -4.30
CA LEU A 62 -1.20 -4.92 -4.08
C LEU A 62 -2.02 -3.67 -4.39
N ALA A 63 -1.59 -2.51 -3.88
CA ALA A 63 -2.28 -1.24 -4.14
C ALA A 63 -2.31 -0.92 -5.63
N LYS A 64 -1.18 -1.07 -6.33
CA LYS A 64 -1.11 -0.87 -7.79
C LYS A 64 -2.05 -1.81 -8.54
N ARG A 65 -2.09 -3.07 -8.14
CA ARG A 65 -2.96 -4.09 -8.77
C ARG A 65 -4.43 -3.74 -8.60
N LYS A 66 -4.83 -3.30 -7.42
CA LYS A 66 -6.20 -2.87 -7.16
C LYS A 66 -6.57 -1.62 -7.94
N LEU A 67 -5.67 -0.64 -8.03
CA LEU A 67 -5.89 0.57 -8.82
C LEU A 67 -6.03 0.26 -10.30
N ASN A 68 -5.18 -0.60 -10.85
CA ASN A 68 -5.28 -1.04 -12.23
C ASN A 68 -6.60 -1.76 -12.50
N GLY A 69 -7.07 -2.57 -11.56
CA GLY A 69 -8.37 -3.23 -11.66
C GLY A 69 -9.54 -2.27 -11.71
N LEU A 70 -9.37 -1.06 -11.17
CA LEU A 70 -10.36 0.02 -11.22
C LEU A 70 -10.22 0.90 -12.47
N GLY A 71 -9.27 0.62 -13.35
CA GLY A 71 -9.03 1.39 -14.56
C GLY A 71 -8.07 2.56 -14.37
N ILE A 72 -7.39 2.65 -13.25
CA ILE A 72 -6.40 3.70 -12.99
C ILE A 72 -5.02 3.17 -13.35
N SER A 73 -4.42 3.71 -14.42
CA SER A 73 -3.12 3.28 -14.92
C SER A 73 -1.98 4.24 -14.61
N LYS A 74 -2.30 5.51 -14.35
CA LYS A 74 -1.31 6.55 -14.04
C LYS A 74 -1.00 6.52 -12.55
N ILE A 75 -0.01 5.74 -12.15
CA ILE A 75 0.35 5.51 -10.75
C ILE A 75 1.80 5.89 -10.55
N VAL A 76 2.05 6.80 -9.60
CA VAL A 76 3.38 7.22 -9.18
C VAL A 76 3.62 6.66 -7.79
N ASP A 77 4.76 6.03 -7.59
CA ASP A 77 5.16 5.45 -6.31
C ASP A 77 6.33 6.26 -5.75
N SER A 78 6.20 6.70 -4.50
CA SER A 78 7.27 7.43 -3.81
C SER A 78 8.52 6.59 -3.59
N LYS A 79 8.37 5.25 -3.53
CA LYS A 79 9.43 4.28 -3.24
C LYS A 79 10.09 4.46 -1.87
N ILE A 80 9.45 5.21 -0.98
CA ILE A 80 9.97 5.46 0.36
C ILE A 80 9.49 4.36 1.30
N ASP A 81 10.42 3.74 2.03
CA ASP A 81 10.15 2.72 3.02
C ASP A 81 10.07 3.38 4.41
N THR A 82 8.88 3.39 5.01
CA THR A 82 8.69 3.99 6.33
C THR A 82 9.43 3.22 7.44
N PHE A 83 9.65 1.93 7.25
CA PHE A 83 10.38 1.12 8.23
C PHE A 83 11.87 1.51 8.28
N LYS A 84 12.49 1.73 7.12
CA LYS A 84 13.92 2.05 7.01
C LYS A 84 14.22 3.54 7.15
N ASN A 85 13.31 4.41 6.73
CA ASN A 85 13.53 5.85 6.71
C ASN A 85 13.06 6.47 8.02
N ILE A 86 14.00 6.94 8.83
CA ILE A 86 13.73 7.52 10.15
C ILE A 86 12.93 8.83 10.11
N LYS A 87 12.84 9.47 8.94
CA LYS A 87 12.04 10.71 8.77
C LYS A 87 10.54 10.42 8.80
N TYR A 88 10.13 9.15 8.71
CA TYR A 88 8.72 8.75 8.71
C TYR A 88 8.45 7.84 9.91
N PHE A 89 7.23 7.89 10.41
CA PHE A 89 6.77 6.99 11.47
C PHE A 89 6.47 5.61 10.89
N SER A 90 6.81 4.57 11.65
CA SER A 90 6.54 3.18 11.28
C SER A 90 6.10 2.39 12.51
N TYR A 91 4.89 1.83 12.45
CA TYR A 91 4.38 0.96 13.50
C TYR A 91 5.27 -0.27 13.69
N ARG A 92 5.67 -0.91 12.59
CA ARG A 92 6.53 -2.09 12.62
C ARG A 92 7.88 -1.79 13.30
N ARG A 93 8.47 -0.64 13.00
CA ARG A 93 9.70 -0.22 13.64
C ARG A 93 9.51 0.03 15.13
N SER A 94 8.38 0.60 15.54
CA SER A 94 8.08 0.83 16.95
C SER A 94 7.99 -0.48 17.74
N ILE A 95 7.44 -1.53 17.13
CA ILE A 95 7.40 -2.87 17.74
C ILE A 95 8.80 -3.46 17.86
N HIS A 96 9.62 -3.39 16.81
CA HIS A 96 10.98 -3.92 16.83
C HIS A 96 11.85 -3.22 17.88
N LEU A 97 11.67 -1.91 18.06
CA LEU A 97 12.43 -1.12 19.03
C LEU A 97 11.75 -1.01 20.39
N LYS A 98 10.62 -1.69 20.57
CA LYS A 98 9.86 -1.75 21.82
C LYS A 98 9.45 -0.37 22.36
N TYR A 99 9.06 0.54 21.46
CA TYR A 99 8.51 1.83 21.87
C TYR A 99 7.15 1.65 22.52
N ARG A 100 6.83 2.49 23.51
CA ARG A 100 5.53 2.48 24.18
C ARG A 100 4.40 2.92 23.25
N ASP A 101 4.71 3.85 22.35
CA ASP A 101 3.75 4.43 21.42
C ASP A 101 4.47 4.73 20.11
N TYR A 102 3.71 5.09 19.10
CA TYR A 102 4.24 5.41 17.78
C TYR A 102 3.50 6.61 17.20
N GLY A 103 4.24 7.41 16.40
CA GLY A 103 3.62 8.47 15.62
C GLY A 103 2.98 7.93 14.35
N ARG A 104 2.23 8.81 13.69
CA ARG A 104 1.55 8.50 12.43
C ARG A 104 1.92 9.51 11.38
N ASN A 105 2.02 9.04 10.13
CA ASN A 105 2.22 9.91 8.99
C ASN A 105 0.87 10.46 8.53
N LEU A 106 0.87 11.70 8.06
CA LEU A 106 -0.32 12.36 7.56
C LEU A 106 -0.23 12.51 6.05
N SER A 107 -1.31 12.14 5.37
CA SER A 107 -1.46 12.38 3.93
C SER A 107 -2.71 13.21 3.69
N LEU A 108 -2.59 14.23 2.84
CA LEU A 108 -3.68 15.14 2.54
C LEU A 108 -3.91 15.18 1.02
N VAL A 109 -5.18 15.17 0.64
CA VAL A 109 -5.62 15.32 -0.75
C VAL A 109 -6.73 16.34 -0.80
N SER A 110 -6.65 17.23 -1.77
CA SER A 110 -7.71 18.20 -2.00
C SER A 110 -8.01 18.32 -3.49
N ILE A 111 -9.24 18.68 -3.80
CA ILE A 111 -9.65 19.04 -5.17
C ILE A 111 -9.55 20.56 -5.28
N ILE A 112 -8.83 21.00 -6.28
CA ILE A 112 -8.60 22.43 -6.53
C ILE A 112 -9.60 22.91 -7.57
#